data_cd5203d09af4608f8b0ff358e555e5f7
#
_entry.id   cd5203d09af4608f8b0ff358e555e5f7
#
_cell.length_a   1.000
_cell.length_b   1.000
_cell.length_c   1.000
_cell.angle_alpha   90.00
_cell.angle_beta   90.00
_cell.angle_gamma   90.00
#
_symmetry.space_group_name_H-M   'P 1'
#
loop_
_entity.id
_entity.type
_entity.pdbx_description
1 polymer ?
#
loop_
_entity_poly.entity_id
_entity_poly.type
_entity_poly.pdbx_seq_one_letter_code
_entity_poly.pdbx_strand_id
1 'polypeptide(L)'
;MRIYNSSMSQIYRLNKGGYIDRDKEISFKFNGKKYFGYKGDTLASALLANGIHLIGRRFKYHRPRGFLGSGVDEPNAKVQLYSGAKTEPNALATEIELVEGLEAKSQNCWPSVSFDFGAINNFLHKFFPAGFYYKTFMWPKNFWYKIYEPIIRKAAGLGVAPLKPDPDRYEHKFEYCDVLIAGSGPSGLAAALAAAKNGASVILAEDKARFGGSLLTDEVTIGNKKGKDWADETISQLKSM
;
A
#
# COMPACT_ATOMS: atom_id res chain seq x y z
N MET A 1 -11.47 22.07 -26.27
CA MET A 1 -10.50 21.96 -25.18
C MET A 1 -11.27 22.13 -23.86
N ARG A 2 -11.62 21.03 -23.18
CA ARG A 2 -12.29 21.10 -21.86
C ARG A 2 -11.17 21.31 -20.83
N ILE A 3 -11.15 22.49 -20.23
CA ILE A 3 -10.33 22.75 -19.06
C ILE A 3 -10.99 21.97 -17.90
N TYR A 4 -10.41 20.84 -17.53
CA TYR A 4 -10.80 20.15 -16.31
C TYR A 4 -10.30 20.99 -15.14
N ASN A 5 -11.21 21.65 -14.45
CA ASN A 5 -10.89 22.36 -13.22
C ASN A 5 -10.54 21.30 -12.16
N SER A 6 -9.29 21.25 -11.70
CA SER A 6 -8.76 20.26 -10.77
C SER A 6 -9.56 20.17 -9.45
N SER A 7 -10.15 21.29 -9.02
CA SER A 7 -10.98 21.36 -7.81
C SER A 7 -12.30 20.58 -7.88
N MET A 8 -12.80 20.21 -9.08
CA MET A 8 -14.00 19.38 -9.23
C MET A 8 -13.75 17.86 -9.16
N SER A 9 -12.49 17.40 -9.19
CA SER A 9 -12.17 15.96 -9.24
C SER A 9 -12.15 15.30 -7.86
N GLN A 10 -11.91 16.06 -6.78
CA GLN A 10 -11.69 15.52 -5.44
C GLN A 10 -12.86 15.84 -4.47
N ILE A 11 -14.06 15.39 -4.85
CA ILE A 11 -15.31 15.73 -4.15
C ILE A 11 -15.40 15.21 -2.71
N TYR A 12 -14.59 14.20 -2.36
CA TYR A 12 -14.52 13.63 -1.01
C TYR A 12 -13.32 14.14 -0.21
N ARG A 13 -12.60 15.13 -0.71
CA ARG A 13 -11.46 15.71 -0.02
C ARG A 13 -11.90 16.61 1.15
N LEU A 14 -11.36 16.33 2.33
CA LEU A 14 -11.53 17.24 3.47
C LEU A 14 -10.74 18.53 3.25
N ASN A 15 -11.36 19.66 3.61
CA ASN A 15 -10.75 20.99 3.44
C ASN A 15 -9.57 21.25 4.40
N LYS A 16 -9.51 20.52 5.53
CA LYS A 16 -8.50 20.68 6.57
C LYS A 16 -8.01 19.33 7.06
N GLY A 17 -6.84 19.32 7.68
CA GLY A 17 -6.24 18.12 8.28
C GLY A 17 -5.34 17.35 7.32
N GLY A 18 -4.70 16.29 7.85
CA GLY A 18 -3.71 15.51 7.16
C GLY A 18 -2.36 16.20 6.98
N TYR A 19 -1.42 15.49 6.40
CA TYR A 19 -0.05 15.95 6.12
C TYR A 19 0.14 16.32 4.64
N ILE A 20 -0.93 16.72 3.97
CA ILE A 20 -0.91 17.04 2.55
C ILE A 20 -0.62 18.52 2.32
N ASP A 21 0.22 18.80 1.31
CA ASP A 21 0.50 20.14 0.81
C ASP A 21 -0.50 20.44 -0.34
N ARG A 22 -1.55 21.20 -0.02
CA ARG A 22 -2.64 21.50 -0.96
C ARG A 22 -2.25 22.47 -2.07
N ASP A 23 -1.08 23.09 -1.97
CA ASP A 23 -0.55 23.97 -3.00
C ASP A 23 0.25 23.20 -4.06
N LYS A 24 0.53 21.92 -3.81
CA LYS A 24 1.29 21.04 -4.71
C LYS A 24 0.43 19.89 -5.20
N GLU A 25 -0.27 20.14 -6.29
CA GLU A 25 -1.05 19.11 -6.97
C GLU A 25 -0.13 18.11 -7.69
N ILE A 26 -0.49 16.83 -7.62
CA ILE A 26 0.20 15.70 -8.25
C ILE A 26 -0.78 14.96 -9.13
N SER A 27 -0.37 14.64 -10.35
CA SER A 27 -1.17 13.81 -11.25
C SER A 27 -0.69 12.36 -11.25
N PHE A 28 -1.65 11.42 -11.28
CA PHE A 28 -1.37 9.99 -11.31
C PHE A 28 -2.40 9.25 -12.15
N LYS A 29 -2.13 7.98 -12.45
CA LYS A 29 -3.06 7.12 -13.19
C LYS A 29 -3.49 5.92 -12.34
N PHE A 30 -4.78 5.63 -12.38
CA PHE A 30 -5.33 4.41 -11.81
C PHE A 30 -6.25 3.71 -12.82
N ASN A 31 -5.99 2.44 -13.12
CA ASN A 31 -6.69 1.68 -14.16
C ASN A 31 -6.76 2.42 -15.50
N GLY A 32 -5.68 3.10 -15.89
CA GLY A 32 -5.54 3.85 -17.13
C GLY A 32 -6.22 5.22 -17.16
N LYS A 33 -6.96 5.61 -16.11
CA LYS A 33 -7.57 6.95 -15.99
C LYS A 33 -6.68 7.88 -15.18
N LYS A 34 -6.61 9.16 -15.59
CA LYS A 34 -5.86 10.20 -14.88
C LYS A 34 -6.69 10.77 -13.74
N TYR A 35 -6.04 10.92 -12.59
CA TYR A 35 -6.58 11.53 -11.38
C TYR A 35 -5.58 12.52 -10.80
N PHE A 36 -6.01 13.29 -9.80
CA PHE A 36 -5.20 14.26 -9.10
C PHE A 36 -5.24 14.03 -7.60
N GLY A 37 -4.15 14.30 -6.94
CA GLY A 37 -3.99 14.33 -5.50
C GLY A 37 -3.02 15.43 -5.12
N TYR A 38 -2.49 15.41 -3.91
CA TYR A 38 -1.56 16.42 -3.42
C TYR A 38 -0.30 15.77 -2.86
N LYS A 39 0.78 16.54 -2.83
CA LYS A 39 2.02 16.08 -2.17
C LYS A 39 1.75 15.74 -0.71
N GLY A 40 2.19 14.54 -0.30
CA GLY A 40 1.93 13.99 1.03
C GLY A 40 0.70 13.07 1.11
N ASP A 41 -0.09 12.94 0.02
CA ASP A 41 -1.07 11.87 -0.10
C ASP A 41 -0.38 10.51 -0.21
N THR A 42 -1.06 9.48 0.30
CA THR A 42 -0.84 8.11 -0.18
C THR A 42 -1.71 7.86 -1.41
N LEU A 43 -1.39 6.83 -2.18
CA LEU A 43 -2.26 6.42 -3.29
C LEU A 43 -3.70 6.16 -2.79
N ALA A 44 -3.86 5.55 -1.62
CA ALA A 44 -5.16 5.29 -1.00
C ALA A 44 -5.94 6.59 -0.72
N SER A 45 -5.32 7.56 -0.05
CA SER A 45 -5.98 8.82 0.30
C SER A 45 -6.37 9.62 -0.94
N ALA A 46 -5.53 9.62 -1.98
CA ALA A 46 -5.82 10.28 -3.24
C ALA A 46 -6.97 9.58 -3.99
N LEU A 47 -7.02 8.25 -4.01
CA LEU A 47 -8.12 7.51 -4.63
C LEU A 47 -9.45 7.76 -3.91
N LEU A 48 -9.46 7.71 -2.56
CA LEU A 48 -10.64 8.03 -1.77
C LEU A 48 -11.14 9.45 -2.02
N ALA A 49 -10.24 10.43 -2.06
CA ALA A 49 -10.58 11.83 -2.37
C ALA A 49 -11.27 11.97 -3.72
N ASN A 50 -10.88 11.16 -4.70
CA ASN A 50 -11.50 11.11 -6.04
C ASN A 50 -12.73 10.19 -6.11
N GLY A 51 -13.23 9.64 -4.99
CA GLY A 51 -14.41 8.77 -4.95
C GLY A 51 -14.17 7.36 -5.46
N ILE A 52 -12.93 6.91 -5.52
CA ILE A 52 -12.57 5.55 -5.92
C ILE A 52 -12.53 4.65 -4.69
N HIS A 53 -13.57 3.88 -4.48
CA HIS A 53 -13.73 2.97 -3.35
C HIS A 53 -13.43 1.52 -3.70
N LEU A 54 -13.59 1.14 -4.97
CA LEU A 54 -13.37 -0.22 -5.45
C LEU A 54 -11.96 -0.37 -6.00
N ILE A 55 -11.09 -1.04 -5.23
CA ILE A 55 -9.66 -1.13 -5.53
C ILE A 55 -9.27 -2.47 -6.17
N GLY A 56 -9.94 -3.54 -5.78
CA GLY A 56 -9.64 -4.87 -6.30
C GLY A 56 -10.76 -5.87 -6.03
N ARG A 57 -10.47 -7.13 -6.31
CA ARG A 57 -11.39 -8.25 -6.09
C ARG A 57 -10.74 -9.32 -5.22
N ARG A 58 -11.53 -10.05 -4.43
CA ARG A 58 -11.05 -11.18 -3.64
C ARG A 58 -10.70 -12.36 -4.54
N PHE A 59 -9.59 -13.04 -4.26
CA PHE A 59 -9.07 -14.12 -5.11
C PHE A 59 -10.05 -15.31 -5.28
N LYS A 60 -10.83 -15.69 -4.27
CA LYS A 60 -11.68 -16.89 -4.30
C LYS A 60 -13.04 -16.63 -4.98
N TYR A 61 -13.75 -15.62 -4.52
CA TYR A 61 -15.12 -15.33 -4.97
C TYR A 61 -15.22 -14.04 -5.77
N HIS A 62 -14.11 -13.36 -6.01
CA HIS A 62 -14.06 -12.08 -6.71
C HIS A 62 -15.02 -11.01 -6.17
N ARG A 63 -15.31 -11.08 -4.87
CA ARG A 63 -16.11 -10.06 -4.19
C ARG A 63 -15.37 -8.73 -4.19
N PRO A 64 -16.09 -7.59 -4.29
CA PRO A 64 -15.50 -6.27 -4.26
C PRO A 64 -14.64 -6.04 -3.01
N ARG A 65 -13.51 -5.35 -3.19
CA ARG A 65 -12.58 -4.96 -2.13
C ARG A 65 -12.27 -3.47 -2.24
N GLY A 66 -12.42 -2.77 -1.13
CA GLY A 66 -12.04 -1.37 -0.96
C GLY A 66 -10.99 -1.24 0.12
N PHE A 67 -10.92 -0.06 0.73
CA PHE A 67 -10.08 0.24 1.87
C PHE A 67 -10.76 -0.17 3.18
N LEU A 68 -10.01 -0.73 4.09
CA LEU A 68 -10.46 -1.09 5.44
C LEU A 68 -9.62 -0.39 6.52
N GLY A 69 -8.31 -0.31 6.31
CA GLY A 69 -7.35 0.35 7.20
C GLY A 69 -6.68 1.56 6.54
N SER A 70 -5.80 2.22 7.28
CA SER A 70 -5.08 3.42 6.84
C SER A 70 -3.57 3.25 6.76
N GLY A 71 -3.01 2.12 7.17
CA GLY A 71 -1.59 1.86 7.25
C GLY A 71 -1.22 0.45 6.78
N VAL A 72 -0.18 -0.10 7.36
CA VAL A 72 0.38 -1.43 7.04
C VAL A 72 -0.58 -2.60 7.29
N ASP A 73 -1.56 -2.43 8.14
CA ASP A 73 -2.60 -3.39 8.51
C ASP A 73 -3.76 -3.47 7.50
N GLU A 74 -3.73 -2.65 6.42
CA GLU A 74 -4.73 -2.70 5.35
C GLU A 74 -4.72 -4.06 4.62
N PRO A 75 -5.77 -4.88 4.71
CA PRO A 75 -5.74 -6.24 4.16
C PRO A 75 -6.15 -6.33 2.69
N ASN A 76 -6.74 -5.30 2.11
CA ASN A 76 -7.48 -5.39 0.85
C ASN A 76 -6.93 -4.56 -0.31
N ALA A 77 -6.34 -3.41 -0.02
CA ALA A 77 -6.00 -2.40 -1.02
C ALA A 77 -4.64 -2.67 -1.69
N LYS A 78 -4.44 -3.89 -2.16
CA LYS A 78 -3.27 -4.27 -2.95
C LYS A 78 -3.44 -3.91 -4.41
N VAL A 79 -2.43 -3.26 -4.96
CA VAL A 79 -2.39 -2.80 -6.34
C VAL A 79 -1.09 -3.22 -7.00
N GLN A 80 -1.06 -3.19 -8.31
CA GLN A 80 0.15 -3.32 -9.09
C GLN A 80 0.60 -1.94 -9.54
N LEU A 81 1.84 -1.59 -9.23
CA LEU A 81 2.45 -0.34 -9.68
C LEU A 81 3.18 -0.54 -10.99
N TYR A 82 3.18 0.49 -11.81
CA TYR A 82 3.91 0.61 -13.06
C TYR A 82 3.71 -0.57 -14.04
N SER A 83 4.60 -0.67 -15.01
CA SER A 83 4.63 -1.72 -16.03
C SER A 83 6.07 -2.00 -16.47
N GLY A 84 6.28 -3.14 -17.11
CA GLY A 84 7.59 -3.54 -17.62
C GLY A 84 8.59 -3.86 -16.51
N ALA A 85 9.81 -3.30 -16.59
CA ALA A 85 10.88 -3.57 -15.64
C ALA A 85 10.64 -2.96 -14.24
N LYS A 86 9.89 -1.85 -14.17
CA LYS A 86 9.53 -1.17 -12.91
C LYS A 86 8.26 -1.70 -12.26
N THR A 87 7.71 -2.80 -12.76
CA THR A 87 6.50 -3.39 -12.20
C THR A 87 6.72 -3.84 -10.77
N GLU A 88 5.87 -3.36 -9.85
CA GLU A 88 5.82 -3.78 -8.46
C GLU A 88 4.44 -4.37 -8.16
N PRO A 89 4.35 -5.71 -7.97
CA PRO A 89 3.10 -6.36 -7.63
C PRO A 89 2.80 -6.30 -6.14
N ASN A 90 1.51 -6.36 -5.81
CA ASN A 90 1.03 -6.45 -4.42
C ASN A 90 1.41 -5.27 -3.51
N ALA A 91 1.70 -4.11 -4.11
CA ALA A 91 1.96 -2.90 -3.35
C ALA A 91 0.71 -2.47 -2.58
N LEU A 92 0.88 -2.05 -1.33
CA LEU A 92 -0.22 -1.65 -0.46
C LEU A 92 -0.53 -0.16 -0.68
N ALA A 93 -1.69 0.15 -1.24
CA ALA A 93 -2.03 1.52 -1.64
C ALA A 93 -1.99 2.53 -0.48
N THR A 94 -2.18 2.08 0.75
CA THR A 94 -2.08 2.89 1.97
C THR A 94 -0.64 3.27 2.34
N GLU A 95 0.35 2.55 1.80
CA GLU A 95 1.77 2.75 2.08
C GLU A 95 2.53 3.44 0.94
N ILE A 96 1.91 3.51 -0.24
CA ILE A 96 2.54 4.13 -1.41
C ILE A 96 2.37 5.65 -1.35
N GLU A 97 3.47 6.37 -1.26
CA GLU A 97 3.46 7.83 -1.39
C GLU A 97 3.08 8.22 -2.83
N LEU A 98 2.21 9.22 -2.92
CA LEU A 98 1.79 9.75 -4.22
C LEU A 98 2.90 10.61 -4.82
N VAL A 99 3.38 10.19 -6.00
CA VAL A 99 4.37 10.92 -6.78
C VAL A 99 3.84 11.23 -8.18
N GLU A 100 4.40 12.27 -8.81
CA GLU A 100 3.98 12.67 -10.15
C GLU A 100 4.21 11.55 -11.16
N GLY A 101 3.17 11.25 -11.94
CA GLY A 101 3.20 10.19 -12.95
C GLY A 101 3.07 8.76 -12.40
N LEU A 102 2.76 8.58 -11.12
CA LEU A 102 2.51 7.25 -10.56
C LEU A 102 1.43 6.52 -11.37
N GLU A 103 1.69 5.29 -11.74
CA GLU A 103 0.73 4.42 -12.43
C GLU A 103 0.41 3.21 -11.56
N ALA A 104 -0.87 2.99 -11.28
CA ALA A 104 -1.34 1.86 -10.50
C ALA A 104 -2.52 1.16 -11.20
N LYS A 105 -2.64 -0.14 -10.95
CA LYS A 105 -3.75 -0.98 -11.48
C LYS A 105 -4.32 -1.85 -10.39
N SER A 106 -5.63 -2.04 -10.46
CA SER A 106 -6.33 -3.06 -9.67
C SER A 106 -5.81 -4.46 -10.01
N GLN A 107 -5.76 -5.30 -9.00
CA GLN A 107 -5.39 -6.71 -9.14
C GLN A 107 -6.62 -7.61 -9.03
N ASN A 108 -6.43 -8.87 -9.46
CA ASN A 108 -7.41 -9.93 -9.31
C ASN A 108 -8.77 -9.62 -9.96
N CYS A 109 -8.78 -9.03 -11.14
CA CYS A 109 -9.99 -8.76 -11.91
C CYS A 109 -9.73 -8.91 -13.40
N TRP A 110 -10.75 -9.31 -14.16
CA TRP A 110 -10.68 -9.40 -15.61
C TRP A 110 -12.08 -9.26 -16.23
N PRO A 111 -12.29 -8.38 -17.21
CA PRO A 111 -11.35 -7.42 -17.80
C PRO A 111 -11.13 -6.16 -16.96
N SER A 112 -11.98 -5.86 -15.99
CA SER A 112 -11.86 -4.68 -15.14
C SER A 112 -12.34 -4.95 -13.72
N VAL A 113 -11.98 -4.06 -12.78
CA VAL A 113 -12.45 -4.17 -11.39
C VAL A 113 -13.96 -3.95 -11.26
N SER A 114 -14.56 -3.15 -12.13
CA SER A 114 -16.01 -2.86 -12.14
C SER A 114 -16.80 -3.99 -12.76
N PHE A 115 -16.27 -4.59 -13.84
CA PHE A 115 -16.89 -5.71 -14.52
C PHE A 115 -15.88 -6.86 -14.58
N ASP A 116 -16.10 -7.87 -13.76
CA ASP A 116 -15.15 -8.96 -13.53
C ASP A 116 -15.83 -10.32 -13.75
N PHE A 117 -15.37 -11.06 -14.76
CA PHE A 117 -15.88 -12.40 -15.06
C PHE A 117 -15.65 -13.39 -13.92
N GLY A 118 -14.59 -13.23 -13.14
CA GLY A 118 -14.32 -14.06 -11.97
C GLY A 118 -15.41 -13.98 -10.90
N ALA A 119 -16.25 -12.94 -10.92
CA ALA A 119 -17.37 -12.78 -10.00
C ALA A 119 -18.42 -13.92 -10.11
N ILE A 120 -18.42 -14.69 -11.19
CA ILE A 120 -19.26 -15.89 -11.34
C ILE A 120 -18.98 -16.89 -10.21
N ASN A 121 -17.77 -16.93 -9.67
CA ASN A 121 -17.41 -17.79 -8.54
C ASN A 121 -18.24 -17.52 -7.29
N ASN A 122 -18.80 -16.30 -7.17
CA ASN A 122 -19.68 -15.99 -6.05
C ASN A 122 -21.04 -16.71 -6.14
N PHE A 123 -21.53 -16.99 -7.33
CA PHE A 123 -22.74 -17.81 -7.53
C PHE A 123 -22.43 -19.29 -7.30
N LEU A 124 -21.23 -19.71 -7.61
CA LEU A 124 -20.78 -21.08 -7.44
C LEU A 124 -20.20 -21.35 -6.04
N HIS A 125 -20.43 -20.48 -5.07
CA HIS A 125 -19.80 -20.52 -3.73
C HIS A 125 -20.03 -21.86 -2.99
N LYS A 126 -21.16 -22.52 -3.21
CA LYS A 126 -21.49 -23.83 -2.63
C LYS A 126 -20.51 -24.94 -3.05
N PHE A 127 -19.90 -24.83 -4.23
CA PHE A 127 -18.90 -25.78 -4.74
C PHE A 127 -17.49 -25.48 -4.24
N PHE A 128 -17.29 -24.32 -3.59
CA PHE A 128 -16.00 -23.89 -3.07
C PHE A 128 -16.00 -23.75 -1.53
N PRO A 129 -16.34 -24.82 -0.76
CA PRO A 129 -16.25 -24.76 0.70
C PRO A 129 -14.80 -24.56 1.16
N ALA A 130 -14.60 -24.38 2.46
CA ALA A 130 -13.24 -24.34 3.02
C ALA A 130 -12.49 -25.63 2.67
N GLY A 131 -11.25 -25.50 2.24
CA GLY A 131 -10.42 -26.63 1.84
C GLY A 131 -10.83 -27.31 0.50
N PHE A 132 -11.62 -26.65 -0.35
CA PHE A 132 -12.08 -27.20 -1.63
C PHE A 132 -10.94 -27.73 -2.51
N TYR A 133 -9.78 -27.08 -2.50
CA TYR A 133 -8.62 -27.51 -3.29
C TYR A 133 -8.00 -28.82 -2.78
N TYR A 134 -8.16 -29.16 -1.52
CA TYR A 134 -7.76 -30.47 -0.98
C TYR A 134 -8.76 -31.58 -1.30
N LYS A 135 -10.03 -31.24 -1.53
CA LYS A 135 -11.10 -32.21 -1.76
C LYS A 135 -11.43 -32.37 -3.25
N THR A 136 -11.54 -31.26 -3.97
CA THR A 136 -12.06 -31.23 -5.34
C THR A 136 -10.98 -31.54 -6.37
N PHE A 137 -9.73 -31.11 -6.15
CA PHE A 137 -8.65 -31.19 -7.13
C PHE A 137 -7.61 -32.29 -6.84
N MET A 138 -8.00 -33.30 -6.07
CA MET A 138 -7.13 -34.42 -5.71
C MET A 138 -7.12 -35.53 -6.77
N TRP A 139 -8.08 -35.57 -7.68
CA TRP A 139 -8.20 -36.57 -8.71
C TRP A 139 -8.38 -35.95 -10.11
N PRO A 140 -7.70 -36.47 -11.15
CA PRO A 140 -6.59 -37.43 -11.12
C PRO A 140 -5.31 -36.82 -10.50
N LYS A 141 -4.53 -37.63 -9.76
CA LYS A 141 -3.32 -37.20 -9.03
C LYS A 141 -2.32 -36.41 -9.89
N ASN A 142 -2.10 -36.85 -11.14
CA ASN A 142 -1.13 -36.23 -12.05
C ASN A 142 -1.58 -34.88 -12.61
N PHE A 143 -2.84 -34.49 -12.40
CA PHE A 143 -3.38 -33.23 -12.91
C PHE A 143 -3.06 -32.03 -11.97
N TRP A 144 -2.66 -32.31 -10.73
CA TRP A 144 -2.38 -31.23 -9.79
C TRP A 144 -1.34 -30.24 -10.35
N TYR A 145 -0.13 -30.70 -10.65
CA TYR A 145 0.94 -29.82 -11.12
C TYR A 145 0.74 -29.32 -12.56
N LYS A 146 0.09 -30.11 -13.41
CA LYS A 146 -0.04 -29.78 -14.83
C LYS A 146 -1.22 -28.87 -15.16
N ILE A 147 -2.30 -28.94 -14.37
CA ILE A 147 -3.58 -28.28 -14.70
C ILE A 147 -4.08 -27.47 -13.52
N TYR A 148 -4.33 -28.10 -12.37
CA TYR A 148 -5.05 -27.43 -11.27
C TYR A 148 -4.24 -26.33 -10.62
N GLU A 149 -3.00 -26.57 -10.24
CA GLU A 149 -2.14 -25.58 -9.59
C GLU A 149 -1.90 -24.35 -10.47
N PRO A 150 -1.52 -24.46 -11.75
CA PRO A 150 -1.36 -23.30 -12.62
C PRO A 150 -2.63 -22.47 -12.79
N ILE A 151 -3.79 -23.13 -12.90
CA ILE A 151 -5.09 -22.43 -13.00
C ILE A 151 -5.40 -21.72 -11.68
N ILE A 152 -5.27 -22.41 -10.55
CA ILE A 152 -5.54 -21.85 -9.23
C ILE A 152 -4.60 -20.69 -8.93
N ARG A 153 -3.31 -20.83 -9.21
CA ARG A 153 -2.31 -19.76 -9.03
C ARG A 153 -2.63 -18.52 -9.88
N LYS A 154 -3.00 -18.72 -11.15
CA LYS A 154 -3.42 -17.64 -12.03
C LYS A 154 -4.72 -16.98 -11.53
N ALA A 155 -5.67 -17.78 -11.06
CA ALA A 155 -6.93 -17.29 -10.51
C ALA A 155 -6.76 -16.60 -9.13
N ALA A 156 -5.70 -16.89 -8.40
CA ALA A 156 -5.40 -16.22 -7.13
C ALA A 156 -5.10 -14.72 -7.31
N GLY A 157 -4.80 -14.27 -8.54
CA GLY A 157 -4.73 -12.86 -8.88
C GLY A 157 -3.62 -12.09 -8.16
N LEU A 158 -2.60 -12.78 -7.68
CA LEU A 158 -1.36 -12.16 -7.20
C LEU A 158 -0.71 -11.45 -8.38
N GLY A 159 -0.28 -10.20 -8.20
CA GLY A 159 0.29 -9.39 -9.28
C GLY A 159 1.42 -10.09 -10.04
N VAL A 160 1.79 -9.52 -11.16
CA VAL A 160 2.80 -10.09 -12.06
C VAL A 160 4.16 -9.48 -11.74
N ALA A 161 5.12 -10.32 -11.38
CA ALA A 161 6.50 -9.90 -11.15
C ALA A 161 7.16 -9.40 -12.46
N PRO A 162 8.11 -8.45 -12.38
CA PRO A 162 8.86 -8.01 -13.56
C PRO A 162 9.69 -9.15 -14.12
N LEU A 163 9.76 -9.23 -15.47
CA LEU A 163 10.60 -10.20 -16.18
C LEU A 163 11.96 -9.61 -16.60
N LYS A 164 12.16 -8.33 -16.37
CA LYS A 164 13.41 -7.62 -16.69
C LYS A 164 14.02 -7.09 -15.39
N PRO A 165 15.35 -6.95 -15.34
CA PRO A 165 16.02 -6.32 -14.20
C PRO A 165 15.49 -4.92 -13.95
N ASP A 166 15.47 -4.50 -12.69
CA ASP A 166 15.16 -3.14 -12.31
C ASP A 166 16.20 -2.19 -12.92
N PRO A 167 15.78 -1.15 -13.66
CA PRO A 167 16.70 -0.18 -14.24
C PRO A 167 17.24 0.82 -13.22
N ASP A 168 16.62 0.93 -12.06
CA ASP A 168 17.02 1.88 -11.02
C ASP A 168 18.32 1.43 -10.33
N ARG A 169 19.14 2.38 -9.96
CA ARG A 169 20.40 2.14 -9.25
C ARG A 169 20.26 2.63 -7.83
N TYR A 170 20.60 1.75 -6.90
CA TYR A 170 20.54 2.04 -5.48
C TYR A 170 21.95 2.25 -4.94
N GLU A 171 22.12 3.24 -4.06
CA GLU A 171 23.35 3.42 -3.33
C GLU A 171 23.48 2.35 -2.25
N HIS A 172 24.68 1.76 -2.16
CA HIS A 172 25.04 0.82 -1.11
C HIS A 172 26.08 1.49 -0.22
N LYS A 173 25.79 1.58 1.08
CA LYS A 173 26.70 2.15 2.09
C LYS A 173 26.94 1.16 3.21
N PHE A 174 28.14 1.15 3.73
CA PHE A 174 28.49 0.44 4.96
C PHE A 174 28.53 1.46 6.09
N GLU A 175 27.73 1.25 7.10
CA GLU A 175 27.63 2.09 8.28
C GLU A 175 27.82 1.23 9.52
N TYR A 176 28.34 1.83 10.60
CA TYR A 176 28.57 1.17 11.87
C TYR A 176 27.76 1.86 12.95
N CYS A 177 27.11 1.09 13.80
CA CYS A 177 26.36 1.59 14.96
C CYS A 177 26.30 0.53 16.04
N ASP A 178 26.05 0.95 17.27
CA ASP A 178 25.80 0.02 18.38
C ASP A 178 24.41 -0.59 18.29
N VAL A 179 23.43 0.20 17.81
CA VAL A 179 22.02 -0.22 17.69
C VAL A 179 21.45 0.22 16.35
N LEU A 180 21.04 -0.75 15.53
CA LEU A 180 20.27 -0.53 14.32
C LEU A 180 18.77 -0.78 14.61
N ILE A 181 17.93 0.19 14.31
CA ILE A 181 16.48 0.11 14.48
C ILE A 181 15.84 0.22 13.11
N ALA A 182 15.06 -0.79 12.73
CA ALA A 182 14.29 -0.81 11.49
C ALA A 182 12.85 -0.40 11.77
N GLY A 183 12.43 0.71 11.20
CA GLY A 183 11.11 1.32 11.34
C GLY A 183 11.04 2.35 12.46
N SER A 184 10.40 3.49 12.13
CA SER A 184 10.24 4.65 13.01
C SER A 184 8.86 4.76 13.64
N GLY A 185 8.14 3.64 13.77
CA GLY A 185 6.89 3.59 14.54
C GLY A 185 7.11 3.90 16.03
N PRO A 186 6.05 3.87 16.86
CA PRO A 186 6.14 4.24 18.27
C PRO A 186 7.23 3.45 19.02
N SER A 187 7.32 2.16 18.78
CA SER A 187 8.33 1.29 19.40
C SER A 187 9.74 1.61 18.95
N GLY A 188 9.93 1.86 17.63
CA GLY A 188 11.24 2.20 17.07
C GLY A 188 11.74 3.55 17.59
N LEU A 189 10.88 4.56 17.63
CA LEU A 189 11.21 5.88 18.19
C LEU A 189 11.55 5.81 19.68
N ALA A 190 10.79 5.04 20.45
CA ALA A 190 11.07 4.86 21.88
C ALA A 190 12.40 4.12 22.11
N ALA A 191 12.68 3.07 21.35
CA ALA A 191 13.94 2.30 21.42
C ALA A 191 15.13 3.18 21.02
N ALA A 192 15.02 3.94 19.92
CA ALA A 192 16.06 4.86 19.47
C ALA A 192 16.40 5.91 20.56
N LEU A 193 15.36 6.53 21.13
CA LEU A 193 15.56 7.52 22.17
C LEU A 193 16.19 6.93 23.43
N ALA A 194 15.78 5.73 23.83
CA ALA A 194 16.33 5.06 24.99
C ALA A 194 17.81 4.68 24.76
N ALA A 195 18.16 4.14 23.60
CA ALA A 195 19.54 3.79 23.27
C ALA A 195 20.45 5.02 23.20
N ALA A 196 20.02 6.07 22.49
CA ALA A 196 20.78 7.30 22.35
C ALA A 196 21.00 8.02 23.70
N LYS A 197 20.00 8.07 24.58
CA LYS A 197 20.13 8.61 25.94
C LYS A 197 21.16 7.88 26.80
N ASN A 198 21.41 6.63 26.52
CA ASN A 198 22.45 5.82 27.18
C ASN A 198 23.81 5.85 26.45
N GLY A 199 23.99 6.74 25.50
CA GLY A 199 25.25 7.00 24.81
C GLY A 199 25.56 6.02 23.67
N ALA A 200 24.62 5.19 23.25
CA ALA A 200 24.81 4.32 22.11
C ALA A 200 24.74 5.11 20.79
N SER A 201 25.60 4.71 19.82
CA SER A 201 25.47 5.14 18.43
C SER A 201 24.28 4.43 17.78
N VAL A 202 23.29 5.20 17.31
CA VAL A 202 22.01 4.68 16.83
C VAL A 202 21.80 5.01 15.36
N ILE A 203 21.46 4.02 14.56
CA ILE A 203 20.90 4.21 13.22
C ILE A 203 19.40 3.84 13.28
N LEU A 204 18.53 4.81 12.97
CA LEU A 204 17.11 4.60 12.79
C LEU A 204 16.79 4.64 11.30
N ALA A 205 16.50 3.47 10.72
CA ALA A 205 16.16 3.30 9.32
C ALA A 205 14.64 3.26 9.13
N GLU A 206 14.14 4.02 8.13
CA GLU A 206 12.73 4.09 7.78
C GLU A 206 12.58 4.03 6.26
N ASP A 207 11.64 3.24 5.76
CA ASP A 207 11.35 3.10 4.32
C ASP A 207 10.28 4.10 3.84
N LYS A 208 9.63 4.82 4.76
CA LYS A 208 8.62 5.82 4.42
C LYS A 208 9.22 7.23 4.42
N ALA A 209 8.59 8.13 3.68
CA ALA A 209 8.98 9.53 3.61
C ALA A 209 8.88 10.27 4.96
N ARG A 210 8.16 9.71 5.92
CA ARG A 210 7.92 10.32 7.24
C ARG A 210 8.12 9.32 8.36
N PHE A 211 8.79 9.78 9.40
CA PHE A 211 8.91 9.05 10.67
C PHE A 211 7.62 9.16 11.48
N GLY A 212 7.31 8.14 12.27
CA GLY A 212 6.19 8.13 13.20
C GLY A 212 5.27 6.91 13.08
N GLY A 213 5.26 6.25 11.92
CA GLY A 213 4.41 5.07 11.70
C GLY A 213 2.93 5.33 12.00
N SER A 214 2.28 4.47 12.78
CA SER A 214 0.86 4.60 13.14
C SER A 214 0.53 5.85 13.95
N LEU A 215 1.50 6.49 14.59
CA LEU A 215 1.29 7.77 15.30
C LEU A 215 0.87 8.92 14.37
N LEU A 216 1.09 8.77 13.06
CA LEU A 216 0.68 9.74 12.06
C LEU A 216 -0.80 9.65 11.70
N THR A 217 -1.41 8.47 11.87
CA THR A 217 -2.80 8.18 11.46
C THR A 217 -3.73 7.94 12.63
N ASP A 218 -3.21 7.39 13.73
CA ASP A 218 -4.02 7.01 14.88
C ASP A 218 -4.18 8.15 15.88
N GLU A 219 -5.38 8.36 16.38
CA GLU A 219 -5.66 9.32 17.44
C GLU A 219 -5.29 8.75 18.82
N VAL A 220 -3.99 8.51 19.03
CA VAL A 220 -3.46 7.99 20.29
C VAL A 220 -2.78 9.09 21.10
N THR A 221 -2.70 8.88 22.41
CA THR A 221 -2.01 9.77 23.35
C THR A 221 -0.87 9.01 24.02
N ILE A 222 0.32 9.59 24.05
CA ILE A 222 1.49 9.08 24.77
C ILE A 222 1.83 10.05 25.89
N GLY A 223 1.64 9.60 27.14
CA GLY A 223 1.65 10.52 28.28
C GLY A 223 0.54 11.57 28.14
N ASN A 224 0.90 12.85 28.16
CA ASN A 224 -0.03 13.97 28.02
C ASN A 224 -0.01 14.61 26.61
N LYS A 225 0.62 13.95 25.61
CA LYS A 225 0.83 14.49 24.25
C LYS A 225 0.08 13.66 23.24
N LYS A 226 -0.40 14.28 22.16
CA LYS A 226 -0.88 13.54 21.00
C LYS A 226 0.28 12.72 20.42
N GLY A 227 0.00 11.53 19.92
CA GLY A 227 1.02 10.62 19.39
C GLY A 227 1.92 11.26 18.34
N LYS A 228 1.33 12.06 17.46
CA LYS A 228 2.06 12.86 16.47
C LYS A 228 3.06 13.84 17.11
N ASP A 229 2.60 14.63 18.08
CA ASP A 229 3.43 15.65 18.71
C ASP A 229 4.60 15.01 19.49
N TRP A 230 4.33 13.84 20.09
CA TRP A 230 5.36 13.04 20.74
C TRP A 230 6.39 12.52 19.73
N ALA A 231 5.96 12.06 18.56
CA ALA A 231 6.86 11.60 17.50
C ALA A 231 7.76 12.73 16.99
N ASP A 232 7.17 13.88 16.67
CA ASP A 232 7.91 15.08 16.17
C ASP A 232 8.94 15.56 17.18
N GLU A 233 8.60 15.59 18.49
CA GLU A 233 9.53 15.93 19.57
C GLU A 233 10.66 14.89 19.72
N THR A 234 10.31 13.60 19.69
CA THR A 234 11.29 12.51 19.80
C THR A 234 12.29 12.54 18.64
N ILE A 235 11.82 12.78 17.42
CA ILE A 235 12.67 12.91 16.24
C ILE A 235 13.60 14.14 16.40
N SER A 236 13.07 15.23 16.89
CA SER A 236 13.86 16.46 17.14
C SER A 236 14.95 16.23 18.18
N GLN A 237 14.63 15.49 19.27
CA GLN A 237 15.62 15.10 20.28
C GLN A 237 16.71 14.21 19.70
N LEU A 238 16.33 13.18 18.94
CA LEU A 238 17.29 12.25 18.30
C LEU A 238 18.24 12.96 17.34
N LYS A 239 17.75 13.96 16.60
CA LYS A 239 18.59 14.77 15.69
C LYS A 239 19.57 15.68 16.40
N SER A 240 19.34 15.98 17.68
CA SER A 240 20.19 16.88 18.49
C SER A 240 21.24 16.11 19.31
N MET A 241 21.17 14.79 19.34
CA MET A 241 22.13 13.91 20.01
C MET A 241 23.24 13.46 19.08
#